data_654ac28bacd6c0ad0fae9b438703a0ef
#
_entry.id   654ac28bacd6c0ad0fae9b438703a0ef
#
_cell.length_a   1.000
_cell.length_b   1.000
_cell.length_c   1.000
_cell.angle_alpha   90.00
_cell.angle_beta   90.00
_cell.angle_gamma   90.00
#
_symmetry.space_group_name_H-M   'P 1'
#
loop_
_entity.id
_entity.type
_entity.pdbx_description
1 polymer ?
#
loop_
_entity_poly.entity_id
_entity_poly.type
_entity_poly.pdbx_seq_one_letter_code
_entity_poly.pdbx_strand_id
1 'polypeptide(L)'
;MKRLTLLPLLILIFSVIGQAQNKKEQDQNAIKDMCGCYEIKFKYAETFSPDIAYEKAYDYRASALEWAELVTDKDDEITIQHLLVVNDTMVIKHWRQDWEFENQNVFNYEAKNTWSVNEFSEENVKGQWAQKVYQVDDSPRYSGSATWVHVDGKHFWENKTDAPLPRREYSKRSDYNIMARGNTVKLTDYGWLHEQDNDKIIRETGKEDVLLVQEKGYNVYKKVADEKCKLARNWWKENDEIWKKVRQEWDKVFAENKEVKLKEKVDDKRLYQHLFTLDNKASNKDIRAIINKFLN
;
A
#
# COMPACT_ATOMS: atom_id res chain seq x y z
N MET A 1 -32.30 -16.62 -48.42
CA MET A 1 -32.58 -15.70 -47.28
C MET A 1 -31.83 -16.18 -46.05
N LYS A 2 -30.53 -15.89 -45.92
CA LYS A 2 -29.69 -16.18 -44.72
C LYS A 2 -28.52 -15.20 -44.65
N ARG A 3 -28.79 -13.91 -44.41
CA ARG A 3 -27.73 -12.92 -44.15
C ARG A 3 -28.29 -11.75 -43.30
N LEU A 4 -28.69 -11.98 -42.03
CA LEU A 4 -29.07 -10.84 -41.18
C LEU A 4 -28.95 -11.09 -39.69
N THR A 5 -28.06 -11.95 -39.18
CA THR A 5 -27.96 -12.25 -37.76
C THR A 5 -26.60 -11.99 -37.12
N LEU A 6 -25.59 -11.53 -37.89
CA LEU A 6 -24.24 -11.27 -37.32
C LEU A 6 -23.99 -9.82 -36.87
N LEU A 7 -24.76 -8.85 -37.37
CA LEU A 7 -24.52 -7.43 -37.04
C LEU A 7 -24.81 -7.02 -35.57
N PRO A 8 -25.88 -7.48 -34.91
CA PRO A 8 -26.14 -7.06 -33.54
C PRO A 8 -25.15 -7.65 -32.52
N LEU A 9 -24.61 -8.84 -32.77
CA LEU A 9 -23.63 -9.46 -31.87
C LEU A 9 -22.27 -8.74 -31.90
N LEU A 10 -21.83 -8.28 -33.08
CA LEU A 10 -20.61 -7.51 -33.23
C LEU A 10 -20.70 -6.13 -32.53
N ILE A 11 -21.83 -5.46 -32.64
CA ILE A 11 -22.06 -4.15 -31.97
C ILE A 11 -22.06 -4.29 -30.45
N LEU A 12 -22.60 -5.38 -29.90
CA LEU A 12 -22.57 -5.64 -28.46
C LEU A 12 -21.14 -5.87 -27.95
N ILE A 13 -20.31 -6.62 -28.68
CA ILE A 13 -18.92 -6.88 -28.30
C ILE A 13 -18.10 -5.58 -28.30
N PHE A 14 -18.25 -4.72 -29.30
CA PHE A 14 -17.57 -3.42 -29.35
C PHE A 14 -17.99 -2.47 -28.23
N SER A 15 -19.25 -2.46 -27.83
CA SER A 15 -19.73 -1.62 -26.73
C SER A 15 -19.19 -2.08 -25.36
N VAL A 16 -19.05 -3.37 -25.11
CA VAL A 16 -18.50 -3.92 -23.87
C VAL A 16 -17.00 -3.63 -23.77
N ILE A 17 -16.25 -3.78 -24.85
CA ILE A 17 -14.80 -3.46 -24.87
C ILE A 17 -14.59 -1.96 -24.63
N GLY A 18 -15.37 -1.10 -25.27
CA GLY A 18 -15.25 0.35 -25.07
C GLY A 18 -15.58 0.81 -23.64
N GLN A 19 -16.53 0.17 -22.97
CA GLN A 19 -16.86 0.47 -21.57
C GLN A 19 -15.77 -0.02 -20.62
N ALA A 20 -15.19 -1.19 -20.82
CA ALA A 20 -14.12 -1.73 -20.00
C ALA A 20 -12.84 -0.89 -20.12
N GLN A 21 -12.50 -0.44 -21.32
CA GLN A 21 -11.34 0.44 -21.54
C GLN A 21 -11.54 1.82 -20.91
N ASN A 22 -12.74 2.39 -20.99
CA ASN A 22 -13.07 3.65 -20.33
C ASN A 22 -12.99 3.51 -18.79
N LYS A 23 -13.43 2.37 -18.22
CA LYS A 23 -13.34 2.13 -16.78
C LYS A 23 -11.89 2.03 -16.31
N LYS A 24 -11.03 1.27 -17.00
CA LYS A 24 -9.61 1.16 -16.65
C LYS A 24 -8.92 2.52 -16.65
N GLU A 25 -9.20 3.38 -17.64
CA GLU A 25 -8.69 4.75 -17.70
C GLU A 25 -9.19 5.62 -16.53
N GLN A 26 -10.46 5.48 -16.12
CA GLN A 26 -11.01 6.15 -14.95
C GLN A 26 -10.30 5.70 -13.66
N ASP A 27 -10.05 4.39 -13.53
CA ASP A 27 -9.31 3.82 -12.40
C ASP A 27 -7.88 4.39 -12.33
N GLN A 28 -7.16 4.40 -13.46
CA GLN A 28 -5.82 4.97 -13.56
C GLN A 28 -5.79 6.45 -13.18
N ASN A 29 -6.74 7.23 -13.66
CA ASN A 29 -6.85 8.65 -13.31
C ASN A 29 -7.11 8.83 -11.81
N ALA A 30 -8.00 8.02 -11.22
CA ALA A 30 -8.28 8.05 -9.79
C ALA A 30 -7.04 7.71 -8.95
N ILE A 31 -6.22 6.75 -9.37
CA ILE A 31 -4.95 6.41 -8.71
C ILE A 31 -3.96 7.56 -8.83
N LYS A 32 -3.79 8.14 -10.01
CA LYS A 32 -2.86 9.26 -10.26
C LYS A 32 -3.28 10.56 -9.57
N ASP A 33 -4.57 10.78 -9.35
CA ASP A 33 -5.08 11.94 -8.60
C ASP A 33 -4.64 11.96 -7.13
N MET A 34 -4.15 10.82 -6.60
CA MET A 34 -3.52 10.75 -5.29
C MET A 34 -2.09 11.30 -5.25
N CYS A 35 -1.51 11.70 -6.39
CA CYS A 35 -0.18 12.30 -6.47
C CYS A 35 -0.20 13.81 -6.18
N GLY A 36 0.92 14.33 -5.65
CA GLY A 36 1.09 15.74 -5.32
C GLY A 36 1.50 16.00 -3.88
N CYS A 37 1.37 17.25 -3.45
CA CYS A 37 1.70 17.70 -2.09
C CYS A 37 0.47 17.71 -1.19
N TYR A 38 0.57 17.09 0.00
CA TYR A 38 -0.54 16.95 0.94
C TYR A 38 -0.18 17.32 2.37
N GLU A 39 -1.02 18.13 2.99
CA GLU A 39 -1.14 18.18 4.44
C GLU A 39 -2.04 17.03 4.91
N ILE A 40 -1.50 16.18 5.80
CA ILE A 40 -2.21 14.97 6.26
C ILE A 40 -2.59 15.12 7.72
N LYS A 41 -3.81 14.69 8.05
CA LYS A 41 -4.27 14.52 9.43
C LYS A 41 -4.61 13.06 9.68
N PHE A 42 -3.94 12.46 10.65
CA PHE A 42 -4.20 11.11 11.13
C PHE A 42 -5.09 11.17 12.38
N LYS A 43 -6.15 10.37 12.39
CA LYS A 43 -7.07 10.24 13.53
C LYS A 43 -7.45 8.78 13.65
N TYR A 44 -7.23 8.21 14.83
CA TYR A 44 -7.59 6.82 15.12
C TYR A 44 -8.21 6.73 16.51
N ALA A 45 -9.25 5.92 16.63
CA ALA A 45 -9.93 5.64 17.88
C ALA A 45 -10.33 4.16 17.95
N GLU A 46 -10.05 3.52 19.06
CA GLU A 46 -10.60 2.19 19.36
C GLU A 46 -12.09 2.32 19.69
N THR A 47 -12.91 1.41 19.13
CA THR A 47 -14.37 1.54 19.17
C THR A 47 -15.03 0.46 20.01
N PHE A 48 -14.91 -0.80 19.63
CA PHE A 48 -15.57 -1.91 20.29
C PHE A 48 -14.56 -3.00 20.69
N SER A 49 -14.69 -3.54 21.90
CA SER A 49 -14.03 -4.79 22.31
C SER A 49 -15.08 -5.76 22.84
N PRO A 50 -14.99 -7.06 22.48
CA PRO A 50 -15.85 -8.08 23.05
C PRO A 50 -15.59 -8.32 24.56
N ASP A 51 -14.40 -7.95 25.06
CA ASP A 51 -14.09 -8.00 26.48
C ASP A 51 -14.54 -6.69 27.16
N ILE A 52 -15.50 -6.79 28.05
CA ILE A 52 -16.04 -5.64 28.80
C ILE A 52 -15.01 -5.00 29.73
N ALA A 53 -13.98 -5.74 30.13
CA ALA A 53 -12.90 -5.24 30.98
C ALA A 53 -11.77 -4.56 30.18
N TYR A 54 -11.83 -4.59 28.84
CA TYR A 54 -10.81 -3.98 28.02
C TYR A 54 -10.81 -2.45 28.14
N GLU A 55 -9.66 -1.89 28.52
CA GLU A 55 -9.46 -0.45 28.56
C GLU A 55 -8.94 0.04 27.20
N LYS A 56 -9.75 0.84 26.49
CA LYS A 56 -9.38 1.39 25.19
C LYS A 56 -8.19 2.32 25.29
N ALA A 57 -7.29 2.23 24.30
CA ALA A 57 -6.21 3.18 24.14
C ALA A 57 -6.73 4.60 23.86
N TYR A 58 -5.95 5.62 24.22
CA TYR A 58 -6.27 7.01 23.89
C TYR A 58 -6.31 7.21 22.37
N ASP A 59 -7.20 8.10 21.92
CA ASP A 59 -7.28 8.52 20.53
C ASP A 59 -5.91 8.99 20.03
N TYR A 60 -5.50 8.44 18.90
CA TYR A 60 -4.27 8.89 18.24
C TYR A 60 -4.57 10.02 17.26
N ARG A 61 -3.81 11.11 17.38
CA ARG A 61 -3.87 12.26 16.47
C ARG A 61 -2.46 12.69 16.09
N ALA A 62 -2.22 12.88 14.80
CA ALA A 62 -0.97 13.39 14.27
C ALA A 62 -1.23 14.17 12.98
N SER A 63 -0.21 14.88 12.51
CA SER A 63 -0.21 15.55 11.22
C SER A 63 1.14 15.36 10.53
N ALA A 64 1.14 15.49 9.20
CA ALA A 64 2.33 15.38 8.37
C ALA A 64 2.20 16.27 7.14
N LEU A 65 3.33 16.56 6.50
CA LEU A 65 3.43 17.07 5.14
C LEU A 65 4.12 15.99 4.29
N GLU A 66 3.46 15.55 3.22
CA GLU A 66 3.99 14.52 2.32
C GLU A 66 3.91 14.95 0.86
N TRP A 67 4.92 14.55 0.11
CA TRP A 67 4.90 14.50 -1.34
C TRP A 67 4.63 13.08 -1.80
N ALA A 68 3.63 12.90 -2.65
CA ALA A 68 3.31 11.64 -3.32
C ALA A 68 3.82 11.72 -4.76
N GLU A 69 4.94 11.06 -5.03
CA GLU A 69 5.63 11.04 -6.33
C GLU A 69 5.08 9.93 -7.21
N LEU A 70 4.72 10.25 -8.45
CA LEU A 70 4.38 9.26 -9.48
C LEU A 70 5.68 8.68 -10.05
N VAL A 71 6.01 7.46 -9.67
CA VAL A 71 7.28 6.80 -10.05
C VAL A 71 7.13 5.97 -11.32
N THR A 72 6.02 5.26 -11.45
CA THR A 72 5.69 4.43 -12.63
C THR A 72 4.29 4.82 -13.11
N ASP A 73 4.14 5.02 -14.42
CA ASP A 73 2.85 5.25 -15.09
C ASP A 73 2.81 4.38 -16.35
N LYS A 74 2.38 3.13 -16.19
CA LYS A 74 2.15 2.17 -17.26
C LYS A 74 0.68 1.82 -17.34
N ASP A 75 0.29 1.16 -18.41
CA ASP A 75 -1.10 0.75 -18.65
C ASP A 75 -1.66 -0.18 -17.56
N ASP A 76 -0.82 -1.03 -17.01
CA ASP A 76 -1.16 -2.06 -16.01
C ASP A 76 -0.44 -1.89 -14.65
N GLU A 77 0.39 -0.86 -14.51
CA GLU A 77 1.20 -0.63 -13.30
C GLU A 77 1.34 0.86 -13.01
N ILE A 78 0.95 1.30 -11.81
CA ILE A 78 1.16 2.66 -11.31
C ILE A 78 1.82 2.57 -9.94
N THR A 79 3.01 3.19 -9.80
CA THR A 79 3.74 3.23 -8.52
C THR A 79 3.75 4.64 -7.96
N ILE A 80 3.36 4.79 -6.70
CA ILE A 80 3.38 6.07 -5.97
C ILE A 80 4.28 5.94 -4.76
N GLN A 81 5.33 6.77 -4.70
CA GLN A 81 6.23 6.87 -3.55
C GLN A 81 5.87 8.06 -2.67
N HIS A 82 5.62 7.80 -1.41
CA HIS A 82 5.37 8.85 -0.42
C HIS A 82 6.67 9.30 0.26
N LEU A 83 6.85 10.62 0.39
CA LEU A 83 8.03 11.25 0.97
C LEU A 83 7.58 12.21 2.07
N LEU A 84 7.95 11.89 3.32
CA LEU A 84 7.60 12.68 4.49
C LEU A 84 8.55 13.86 4.65
N VAL A 85 8.04 15.07 4.66
CA VAL A 85 8.78 16.28 5.04
C VAL A 85 8.70 16.44 6.55
N VAL A 86 9.81 16.16 7.24
CA VAL A 86 9.85 16.22 8.70
C VAL A 86 10.05 17.65 9.20
N ASN A 87 10.93 18.40 8.54
CA ASN A 87 11.21 19.81 8.78
C ASN A 87 11.88 20.41 7.53
N ASP A 88 12.36 21.65 7.63
CA ASP A 88 12.94 22.41 6.51
C ASP A 88 14.22 21.79 5.90
N THR A 89 14.79 20.78 6.52
CA THR A 89 16.06 20.15 6.09
C THR A 89 15.99 18.62 6.00
N MET A 90 14.92 18.00 6.48
CA MET A 90 14.84 16.54 6.60
C MET A 90 13.65 15.97 5.85
N VAL A 91 13.95 15.05 4.93
CA VAL A 91 12.98 14.22 4.23
C VAL A 91 13.22 12.75 4.58
N ILE A 92 12.15 12.01 4.77
CA ILE A 92 12.19 10.55 4.95
C ILE A 92 11.43 9.91 3.78
N LYS A 93 12.09 9.00 3.04
CA LYS A 93 11.35 8.08 2.19
C LYS A 93 10.39 7.31 3.08
N HIS A 94 9.11 7.48 2.83
CA HIS A 94 8.08 6.90 3.68
C HIS A 94 7.58 5.59 3.08
N TRP A 95 6.31 5.39 2.93
CA TRP A 95 5.72 4.19 2.36
C TRP A 95 5.59 4.32 0.84
N ARG A 96 5.44 3.18 0.16
CA ARG A 96 5.16 3.09 -1.27
C ARG A 96 3.88 2.31 -1.48
N GLN A 97 3.13 2.64 -2.52
CA GLN A 97 2.02 1.86 -3.01
C GLN A 97 2.20 1.59 -4.51
N ASP A 98 2.10 0.32 -4.87
CA ASP A 98 2.05 -0.13 -6.25
C ASP A 98 0.64 -0.60 -6.55
N TRP A 99 0.11 -0.11 -7.65
CA TRP A 99 -1.19 -0.48 -8.17
C TRP A 99 -0.98 -1.28 -9.45
N GLU A 100 -1.48 -2.52 -9.46
CA GLU A 100 -1.28 -3.44 -10.57
C GLU A 100 -2.62 -3.98 -11.05
N PHE A 101 -2.91 -3.79 -12.34
CA PHE A 101 -4.17 -4.20 -12.95
C PHE A 101 -4.19 -5.71 -13.19
N GLU A 102 -5.29 -6.38 -12.76
CA GLU A 102 -5.50 -7.83 -12.91
C GLU A 102 -4.31 -8.68 -12.41
N ASN A 103 -3.60 -8.19 -11.39
CA ASN A 103 -2.46 -8.91 -10.84
C ASN A 103 -2.91 -10.14 -10.05
N GLN A 104 -2.39 -11.31 -10.44
CA GLN A 104 -2.70 -12.60 -9.83
C GLN A 104 -1.94 -12.84 -8.52
N ASN A 105 -0.82 -12.14 -8.30
CA ASN A 105 0.06 -12.38 -7.15
C ASN A 105 -0.07 -11.28 -6.10
N VAL A 106 -0.67 -11.59 -4.96
CA VAL A 106 -0.72 -10.71 -3.80
C VAL A 106 0.01 -11.37 -2.64
N PHE A 107 0.56 -10.57 -1.72
CA PHE A 107 1.16 -11.11 -0.52
C PHE A 107 0.26 -10.88 0.69
N ASN A 108 0.10 -11.92 1.51
CA ASN A 108 -0.63 -11.89 2.77
C ASN A 108 0.33 -11.85 3.94
N TYR A 109 0.01 -11.06 4.95
CA TYR A 109 0.75 -11.06 6.21
C TYR A 109 0.25 -12.19 7.12
N GLU A 110 1.15 -13.10 7.49
CA GLU A 110 0.80 -14.28 8.31
C GLU A 110 1.02 -14.07 9.80
N ALA A 111 1.93 -13.31 10.21
CA ALA A 111 2.41 -12.84 11.52
C ALA A 111 3.95 -12.89 11.59
N LYS A 112 4.55 -12.40 12.66
CA LYS A 112 6.00 -12.54 12.96
C LYS A 112 6.91 -12.19 11.78
N ASN A 113 6.59 -11.10 11.07
CA ASN A 113 7.31 -10.62 9.88
C ASN A 113 7.39 -11.66 8.75
N THR A 114 6.33 -12.42 8.57
CA THR A 114 6.20 -13.43 7.50
C THR A 114 5.07 -13.04 6.55
N TRP A 115 5.33 -13.13 5.26
CA TRP A 115 4.36 -12.91 4.18
C TRP A 115 4.38 -14.10 3.23
N SER A 116 3.21 -14.63 2.92
CA SER A 116 3.02 -15.62 1.86
C SER A 116 2.58 -14.94 0.57
N VAL A 117 2.93 -15.52 -0.58
CA VAL A 117 2.42 -15.09 -1.88
C VAL A 117 1.23 -15.96 -2.23
N ASN A 118 0.06 -15.34 -2.39
CA ASN A 118 -1.15 -15.97 -2.87
C ASN A 118 -1.31 -15.74 -4.36
N GLU A 119 -1.61 -16.80 -5.09
CA GLU A 119 -1.89 -16.76 -6.52
C GLU A 119 -3.41 -16.88 -6.74
N PHE A 120 -3.99 -15.87 -7.37
CA PHE A 120 -5.40 -15.86 -7.79
C PHE A 120 -5.53 -16.29 -9.25
N SER A 121 -6.67 -16.86 -9.62
CA SER A 121 -6.98 -17.10 -11.03
C SER A 121 -7.26 -15.77 -11.75
N GLU A 122 -7.04 -15.72 -13.06
CA GLU A 122 -7.36 -14.56 -13.90
C GLU A 122 -8.82 -14.10 -13.72
N GLU A 123 -9.75 -15.05 -13.58
CA GLU A 123 -11.16 -14.77 -13.41
C GLU A 123 -11.44 -14.02 -12.09
N ASN A 124 -10.72 -14.35 -11.02
CA ASN A 124 -10.90 -13.74 -9.70
C ASN A 124 -10.36 -12.30 -9.60
N VAL A 125 -9.43 -11.92 -10.46
CA VAL A 125 -8.83 -10.57 -10.46
C VAL A 125 -9.30 -9.69 -11.60
N LYS A 126 -10.14 -10.22 -12.49
CA LYS A 126 -10.61 -9.53 -13.68
C LYS A 126 -11.27 -8.18 -13.35
N GLY A 127 -10.78 -7.12 -13.97
CA GLY A 127 -11.25 -5.74 -13.76
C GLY A 127 -10.90 -5.16 -12.39
N GLN A 128 -9.95 -5.76 -11.68
CA GLN A 128 -9.50 -5.31 -10.37
C GLN A 128 -8.10 -4.69 -10.43
N TRP A 129 -7.84 -3.80 -9.48
CA TRP A 129 -6.51 -3.29 -9.18
C TRP A 129 -6.04 -3.85 -7.84
N ALA A 130 -4.89 -4.50 -7.84
CA ALA A 130 -4.21 -4.88 -6.62
C ALA A 130 -3.43 -3.66 -6.09
N GLN A 131 -3.65 -3.29 -4.82
CA GLN A 131 -2.79 -2.37 -4.11
C GLN A 131 -1.77 -3.17 -3.30
N LYS A 132 -0.48 -2.99 -3.59
CA LYS A 132 0.62 -3.52 -2.79
C LYS A 132 1.27 -2.38 -2.02
N VAL A 133 1.29 -2.47 -0.71
CA VAL A 133 1.86 -1.45 0.17
C VAL A 133 3.17 -1.94 0.76
N TYR A 134 4.18 -1.10 0.69
CA TYR A 134 5.53 -1.39 1.15
C TYR A 134 5.96 -0.42 2.25
N GLN A 135 6.88 -0.87 3.09
CA GLN A 135 7.47 -0.09 4.17
C GLN A 135 8.52 0.89 3.66
N VAL A 136 9.15 1.62 4.56
CA VAL A 136 10.18 2.63 4.22
C VAL A 136 11.42 2.05 3.54
N ASP A 137 11.66 0.76 3.68
CA ASP A 137 12.77 -0.02 3.10
C ASP A 137 12.32 -0.91 1.94
N ASP A 138 11.13 -0.66 1.41
CA ASP A 138 10.46 -1.43 0.37
C ASP A 138 10.20 -2.91 0.72
N SER A 139 10.39 -3.32 1.98
CA SER A 139 9.87 -4.60 2.44
C SER A 139 8.34 -4.62 2.41
N PRO A 140 7.71 -5.80 2.24
CA PRO A 140 6.26 -5.90 2.12
C PRO A 140 5.58 -5.43 3.41
N ARG A 141 4.37 -4.89 3.27
CA ARG A 141 3.53 -4.52 4.39
C ARG A 141 2.19 -5.24 4.34
N TYR A 142 1.38 -4.99 3.34
CA TYR A 142 0.13 -5.68 3.05
C TYR A 142 -0.24 -5.47 1.59
N SER A 143 -1.08 -6.33 1.06
CA SER A 143 -1.67 -6.13 -0.26
C SER A 143 -3.10 -6.64 -0.31
N GLY A 144 -3.83 -6.21 -1.34
CA GLY A 144 -5.18 -6.68 -1.59
C GLY A 144 -5.67 -6.21 -2.94
N SER A 145 -6.63 -6.93 -3.51
CA SER A 145 -7.19 -6.65 -4.82
C SER A 145 -8.68 -6.32 -4.71
N ALA A 146 -9.13 -5.33 -5.44
CA ALA A 146 -10.53 -4.92 -5.54
C ALA A 146 -10.77 -4.07 -6.79
N THR A 147 -12.05 -3.84 -7.09
CA THR A 147 -12.48 -2.98 -8.18
C THR A 147 -12.63 -1.53 -7.70
N TRP A 148 -12.09 -0.58 -8.45
CA TRP A 148 -12.47 0.81 -8.29
C TRP A 148 -13.94 1.02 -8.63
N VAL A 149 -14.62 1.85 -7.86
CA VAL A 149 -16.04 2.20 -8.05
C VAL A 149 -16.16 3.67 -8.40
N HIS A 150 -16.86 3.96 -9.49
CA HIS A 150 -17.14 5.32 -9.96
C HIS A 150 -18.66 5.47 -10.10
N VAL A 151 -19.33 6.03 -9.09
CA VAL A 151 -20.77 6.18 -9.04
C VAL A 151 -21.17 7.50 -8.37
N ASP A 152 -22.10 8.21 -8.97
CA ASP A 152 -22.65 9.48 -8.44
C ASP A 152 -21.55 10.50 -8.04
N GLY A 153 -20.51 10.63 -8.88
CA GLY A 153 -19.36 11.52 -8.63
C GLY A 153 -18.43 11.07 -7.49
N LYS A 154 -18.62 9.85 -6.99
CA LYS A 154 -17.73 9.24 -6.00
C LYS A 154 -16.76 8.29 -6.69
N HIS A 155 -15.51 8.33 -6.28
CA HIS A 155 -14.43 7.48 -6.78
C HIS A 155 -13.75 6.84 -5.58
N PHE A 156 -13.88 5.52 -5.42
CA PHE A 156 -13.27 4.82 -4.28
C PHE A 156 -12.88 3.39 -4.61
N TRP A 157 -11.93 2.88 -3.85
CA TRP A 157 -11.47 1.51 -3.85
C TRP A 157 -11.48 0.99 -2.41
N GLU A 158 -11.92 -0.25 -2.20
CA GLU A 158 -12.08 -0.81 -0.86
C GLU A 158 -11.60 -2.26 -0.82
N ASN A 159 -10.82 -2.60 0.22
CA ASN A 159 -10.32 -3.95 0.46
C ASN A 159 -10.12 -4.20 1.96
N LYS A 160 -10.20 -5.46 2.38
CA LYS A 160 -9.81 -5.90 3.72
C LYS A 160 -8.68 -6.92 3.62
N THR A 161 -7.61 -6.74 4.40
CA THR A 161 -6.43 -7.59 4.38
C THR A 161 -5.68 -7.56 5.71
N ASP A 162 -4.95 -8.63 6.01
CA ASP A 162 -4.09 -8.68 7.17
C ASP A 162 -2.80 -7.87 6.99
N ALA A 163 -2.39 -7.21 8.04
CA ALA A 163 -1.23 -6.35 8.07
C ALA A 163 -0.46 -6.46 9.40
N PRO A 164 0.85 -6.17 9.43
CA PRO A 164 1.56 -5.98 10.68
C PRO A 164 1.05 -4.76 11.43
N LEU A 165 1.37 -4.68 12.72
CA LEU A 165 1.05 -3.55 13.57
C LEU A 165 1.51 -2.22 12.93
N PRO A 166 0.72 -1.15 13.05
CA PRO A 166 1.10 0.15 12.53
C PRO A 166 2.29 0.72 13.29
N ARG A 167 3.07 1.58 12.63
CA ARG A 167 4.28 2.17 13.24
C ARG A 167 4.03 2.90 14.56
N ARG A 168 2.84 3.47 14.72
CA ARG A 168 2.45 4.13 15.99
C ARG A 168 2.33 3.17 17.18
N GLU A 169 2.20 1.85 16.90
CA GLU A 169 1.91 0.83 17.92
C GLU A 169 2.97 -0.28 18.03
N TYR A 170 3.62 -0.66 16.94
CA TYR A 170 4.46 -1.85 16.88
C TYR A 170 5.61 -1.90 17.93
N SER A 171 6.07 -0.75 18.43
CA SER A 171 7.09 -0.67 19.49
C SER A 171 6.50 -0.45 20.90
N LYS A 172 5.17 -0.32 20.99
CA LYS A 172 4.48 0.05 22.24
C LYS A 172 3.48 -1.01 22.69
N ARG A 173 3.03 -1.86 21.75
CA ARG A 173 2.01 -2.88 21.99
C ARG A 173 2.51 -4.27 21.61
N SER A 174 2.15 -5.26 22.40
CA SER A 174 2.41 -6.68 22.18
C SER A 174 1.20 -7.56 22.48
N ASP A 175 0.06 -6.92 22.77
CA ASP A 175 -1.19 -7.56 23.13
C ASP A 175 -2.02 -8.04 21.93
N TYR A 176 -1.60 -7.69 20.72
CA TYR A 176 -2.12 -8.24 19.47
C TYR A 176 -0.98 -8.33 18.44
N ASN A 177 -1.17 -9.10 17.36
CA ASN A 177 -0.11 -9.34 16.36
C ASN A 177 -0.57 -9.27 14.89
N ILE A 178 -1.87 -9.16 14.65
CA ILE A 178 -2.45 -8.96 13.31
C ILE A 178 -3.38 -7.75 13.37
N MET A 179 -3.26 -6.88 12.38
CA MET A 179 -4.29 -5.89 12.08
C MET A 179 -5.03 -6.35 10.83
N ALA A 180 -6.24 -6.90 10.98
CA ALA A 180 -7.14 -7.12 9.86
C ALA A 180 -7.66 -5.76 9.42
N ARG A 181 -7.05 -5.25 8.36
CA ARG A 181 -7.13 -3.85 7.94
C ARG A 181 -8.18 -3.67 6.87
N GLY A 182 -9.26 -2.98 7.19
CA GLY A 182 -10.18 -2.44 6.20
C GLY A 182 -9.62 -1.13 5.66
N ASN A 183 -9.41 -1.07 4.35
CA ASN A 183 -8.89 0.10 3.65
C ASN A 183 -9.94 0.60 2.67
N THR A 184 -10.38 1.85 2.80
CA THR A 184 -11.15 2.55 1.77
C THR A 184 -10.35 3.77 1.32
N VAL A 185 -9.88 3.74 0.08
CA VAL A 185 -9.26 4.88 -0.58
C VAL A 185 -10.33 5.61 -1.36
N LYS A 186 -10.55 6.90 -1.08
CA LYS A 186 -11.64 7.69 -1.66
C LYS A 186 -11.16 9.06 -2.10
N LEU A 187 -11.39 9.41 -3.35
CA LEU A 187 -11.14 10.77 -3.83
C LEU A 187 -12.19 11.75 -3.30
N THR A 188 -11.75 12.97 -3.05
CA THR A 188 -12.58 14.06 -2.50
C THR A 188 -12.22 15.38 -3.19
N ASP A 189 -13.06 16.40 -3.05
CA ASP A 189 -12.81 17.74 -3.63
C ASP A 189 -11.56 18.42 -3.06
N TYR A 190 -11.08 17.98 -1.88
CA TYR A 190 -9.88 18.54 -1.24
C TYR A 190 -8.61 17.70 -1.43
N GLY A 191 -8.71 16.54 -2.08
CA GLY A 191 -7.63 15.57 -2.26
C GLY A 191 -8.13 14.14 -2.12
N TRP A 192 -7.73 13.39 -1.09
CA TRP A 192 -8.22 12.03 -0.88
C TRP A 192 -8.27 11.65 0.60
N LEU A 193 -9.03 10.61 0.89
CA LEU A 193 -9.25 10.08 2.21
C LEU A 193 -8.90 8.60 2.22
N HIS A 194 -8.11 8.19 3.21
CA HIS A 194 -7.90 6.79 3.53
C HIS A 194 -8.65 6.47 4.83
N GLU A 195 -9.85 5.95 4.69
CA GLU A 195 -10.62 5.43 5.81
C GLU A 195 -10.14 4.03 6.17
N GLN A 196 -10.12 3.73 7.45
CA GLN A 196 -9.70 2.43 7.97
C GLN A 196 -10.72 1.90 8.97
N ASP A 197 -11.13 0.67 8.74
CA ASP A 197 -12.00 -0.12 9.62
C ASP A 197 -11.23 -1.38 10.02
N ASN A 198 -10.51 -1.29 11.13
CA ASN A 198 -9.51 -2.27 11.53
C ASN A 198 -10.02 -3.14 12.67
N ASP A 199 -9.68 -4.44 12.61
CA ASP A 199 -9.76 -5.33 13.75
C ASP A 199 -8.34 -5.64 14.25
N LYS A 200 -8.05 -5.39 15.53
CA LYS A 200 -6.81 -5.80 16.20
C LYS A 200 -7.00 -7.22 16.70
N ILE A 201 -6.21 -8.15 16.17
CA ILE A 201 -6.41 -9.59 16.32
C ILE A 201 -5.20 -10.22 17.00
N ILE A 202 -5.49 -11.16 17.91
CA ILE A 202 -4.52 -12.09 18.47
C ILE A 202 -4.61 -13.37 17.65
N ARG A 203 -3.53 -13.69 16.91
CA ARG A 203 -3.40 -14.91 16.12
C ARG A 203 -2.35 -15.81 16.71
N GLU A 204 -2.75 -17.05 17.05
CA GLU A 204 -1.87 -18.12 17.52
C GLU A 204 -1.95 -19.32 16.59
N THR A 205 -0.79 -19.95 16.34
CA THR A 205 -0.73 -21.12 15.45
C THR A 205 -1.66 -22.23 15.94
N GLY A 206 -2.57 -22.68 15.06
CA GLY A 206 -3.50 -23.79 15.36
C GLY A 206 -4.71 -23.39 16.22
N LYS A 207 -4.93 -22.12 16.47
CA LYS A 207 -6.12 -21.58 17.15
C LYS A 207 -6.90 -20.64 16.23
N GLU A 208 -8.16 -20.42 16.55
CA GLU A 208 -8.95 -19.37 15.91
C GLU A 208 -8.46 -17.98 16.30
N ASP A 209 -8.59 -17.04 15.38
CA ASP A 209 -8.27 -15.63 15.62
C ASP A 209 -9.19 -15.05 16.70
N VAL A 210 -8.62 -14.30 17.61
CA VAL A 210 -9.37 -13.61 18.69
C VAL A 210 -9.36 -12.11 18.45
N LEU A 211 -10.55 -11.52 18.32
CA LEU A 211 -10.71 -10.08 18.24
C LEU A 211 -10.41 -9.46 19.63
N LEU A 212 -9.38 -8.62 19.68
CA LEU A 212 -9.07 -7.84 20.88
C LEU A 212 -9.94 -6.57 20.92
N VAL A 213 -9.88 -5.76 19.86
CA VAL A 213 -10.59 -4.48 19.76
C VAL A 213 -10.70 -4.03 18.31
N GLN A 214 -11.79 -3.35 17.98
CA GLN A 214 -11.96 -2.66 16.69
C GLN A 214 -11.43 -1.24 16.76
N GLU A 215 -10.93 -0.73 15.63
CA GLU A 215 -10.40 0.63 15.49
C GLU A 215 -10.93 1.28 14.23
N LYS A 216 -11.38 2.52 14.34
CA LYS A 216 -11.67 3.39 13.19
C LYS A 216 -10.55 4.40 12.99
N GLY A 217 -10.14 4.58 11.74
CA GLY A 217 -9.08 5.49 11.38
C GLY A 217 -9.40 6.34 10.16
N TYR A 218 -8.89 7.58 10.16
CA TYR A 218 -8.98 8.50 9.03
C TYR A 218 -7.62 9.15 8.79
N ASN A 219 -7.08 8.95 7.59
CA ASN A 219 -5.96 9.74 7.09
C ASN A 219 -6.53 10.70 6.04
N VAL A 220 -6.69 11.94 6.40
CA VAL A 220 -7.24 12.99 5.53
C VAL A 220 -6.08 13.68 4.81
N TYR A 221 -5.97 13.45 3.51
CA TYR A 221 -4.97 14.05 2.62
C TYR A 221 -5.54 15.29 1.96
N LYS A 222 -5.19 16.46 2.48
CA LYS A 222 -5.61 17.74 1.90
C LYS A 222 -4.53 18.23 0.94
N LYS A 223 -4.87 18.32 -0.34
CA LYS A 223 -3.97 18.84 -1.39
C LYS A 223 -3.58 20.29 -1.10
N VAL A 224 -2.31 20.59 -1.23
CA VAL A 224 -1.75 21.94 -1.04
C VAL A 224 -0.82 22.27 -2.22
N ALA A 225 -0.35 23.52 -2.27
CA ALA A 225 0.57 23.92 -3.34
C ALA A 225 1.87 23.09 -3.31
N ASP A 226 2.32 22.59 -4.46
CA ASP A 226 3.47 21.71 -4.62
C ASP A 226 4.78 22.32 -4.08
N GLU A 227 4.85 23.64 -4.04
CA GLU A 227 5.97 24.39 -3.46
C GLU A 227 6.25 24.03 -2.01
N LYS A 228 5.23 23.69 -1.22
CA LYS A 228 5.41 23.24 0.16
C LYS A 228 6.23 21.94 0.24
N CYS A 229 6.18 21.11 -0.79
CA CYS A 229 6.90 19.85 -0.88
C CYS A 229 8.19 19.94 -1.73
N LYS A 230 8.68 21.12 -2.06
CA LYS A 230 9.89 21.31 -2.90
C LYS A 230 11.09 20.54 -2.36
N LEU A 231 11.27 20.51 -1.03
CA LEU A 231 12.36 19.76 -0.40
C LEU A 231 12.28 18.28 -0.72
N ALA A 232 11.10 17.67 -0.58
CA ALA A 232 10.88 16.25 -0.88
C ALA A 232 11.07 15.93 -2.36
N ARG A 233 10.59 16.78 -3.27
CA ARG A 233 10.79 16.64 -4.72
C ARG A 233 12.27 16.69 -5.11
N ASN A 234 13.04 17.60 -4.51
CA ASN A 234 14.47 17.68 -4.76
C ASN A 234 15.20 16.46 -4.21
N TRP A 235 14.86 16.04 -2.97
CA TRP A 235 15.43 14.85 -2.36
C TRP A 235 15.18 13.61 -3.23
N TRP A 236 13.97 13.45 -3.78
CA TRP A 236 13.65 12.31 -4.63
C TRP A 236 14.52 12.29 -5.90
N LYS A 237 14.67 13.41 -6.58
CA LYS A 237 15.54 13.51 -7.77
C LYS A 237 16.99 13.10 -7.52
N GLU A 238 17.46 13.27 -6.30
CA GLU A 238 18.82 12.88 -5.90
C GLU A 238 18.92 11.41 -5.49
N ASN A 239 17.79 10.77 -5.12
CA ASN A 239 17.79 9.45 -4.50
C ASN A 239 16.96 8.39 -5.26
N ASP A 240 16.27 8.73 -6.33
CA ASP A 240 15.39 7.82 -7.07
C ASP A 240 16.13 6.60 -7.64
N GLU A 241 17.36 6.78 -8.11
CA GLU A 241 18.19 5.71 -8.68
C GLU A 241 18.55 4.63 -7.66
N ILE A 242 18.91 4.99 -6.43
CA ILE A 242 19.21 3.98 -5.40
C ILE A 242 17.94 3.23 -5.02
N TRP A 243 16.81 3.93 -4.87
CA TRP A 243 15.55 3.30 -4.52
C TRP A 243 14.96 2.46 -5.66
N LYS A 244 15.22 2.82 -6.91
CA LYS A 244 14.93 1.96 -8.07
C LYS A 244 15.68 0.62 -7.99
N LYS A 245 16.97 0.64 -7.63
CA LYS A 245 17.75 -0.58 -7.43
C LYS A 245 17.23 -1.40 -6.25
N VAL A 246 16.84 -0.76 -5.14
CA VAL A 246 16.24 -1.45 -3.98
C VAL A 246 14.94 -2.16 -4.39
N ARG A 247 14.03 -1.50 -5.12
CA ARG A 247 12.81 -2.12 -5.65
C ARG A 247 13.13 -3.34 -6.51
N GLN A 248 14.05 -3.21 -7.47
CA GLN A 248 14.46 -4.31 -8.34
C GLN A 248 14.98 -5.53 -7.57
N GLU A 249 15.69 -5.33 -6.46
CA GLU A 249 16.16 -6.44 -5.65
C GLU A 249 15.01 -7.09 -4.84
N TRP A 250 14.05 -6.31 -4.37
CA TRP A 250 12.83 -6.84 -3.77
C TRP A 250 11.98 -7.62 -4.77
N ASP A 251 11.82 -7.14 -6.01
CA ASP A 251 11.08 -7.84 -7.07
C ASP A 251 11.66 -9.24 -7.30
N LYS A 252 13.01 -9.36 -7.29
CA LYS A 252 13.68 -10.66 -7.38
C LYS A 252 13.39 -11.53 -6.15
N VAL A 253 13.38 -10.96 -4.94
CA VAL A 253 13.02 -11.71 -3.73
C VAL A 253 11.63 -12.30 -3.84
N PHE A 254 10.64 -11.51 -4.28
CA PHE A 254 9.26 -12.00 -4.46
C PHE A 254 9.13 -13.02 -5.58
N ALA A 255 9.86 -12.86 -6.68
CA ALA A 255 9.84 -13.82 -7.79
C ALA A 255 10.47 -15.17 -7.43
N GLU A 256 11.46 -15.18 -6.54
CA GLU A 256 12.18 -16.38 -6.12
C GLU A 256 11.52 -17.13 -4.96
N ASN A 257 10.64 -16.48 -4.20
CA ASN A 257 10.11 -17.02 -2.94
C ASN A 257 8.59 -16.95 -2.87
N LYS A 258 7.97 -18.08 -2.49
CA LYS A 258 6.53 -18.12 -2.16
C LYS A 258 6.22 -17.61 -0.75
N GLU A 259 7.22 -17.55 0.11
CA GLU A 259 7.14 -17.00 1.46
C GLU A 259 8.36 -16.10 1.71
N VAL A 260 8.11 -14.93 2.25
CA VAL A 260 9.15 -13.99 2.68
C VAL A 260 9.06 -13.83 4.18
N LYS A 261 10.12 -14.24 4.89
CA LYS A 261 10.23 -14.09 6.34
C LYS A 261 11.43 -13.24 6.69
N LEU A 262 11.21 -12.19 7.47
CA LEU A 262 12.23 -11.20 7.79
C LEU A 262 12.63 -11.23 9.26
N LYS A 263 13.93 -11.18 9.51
CA LYS A 263 14.48 -10.87 10.84
C LYS A 263 14.12 -9.43 11.21
N GLU A 264 13.81 -9.20 12.46
CA GLU A 264 13.51 -7.86 12.95
C GLU A 264 14.72 -6.94 12.92
N LYS A 265 15.90 -7.48 13.27
CA LYS A 265 17.19 -6.78 13.31
C LYS A 265 18.33 -7.69 12.87
N VAL A 266 19.35 -7.06 12.29
CA VAL A 266 20.67 -7.63 12.04
C VAL A 266 21.69 -6.60 12.50
N ASP A 267 22.71 -7.02 13.29
CA ASP A 267 23.69 -6.12 13.90
C ASP A 267 23.02 -4.95 14.68
N ASP A 268 21.99 -5.28 15.48
CA ASP A 268 21.14 -4.34 16.27
C ASP A 268 20.42 -3.26 15.46
N LYS A 269 20.48 -3.32 14.14
CA LYS A 269 19.83 -2.39 13.22
C LYS A 269 18.69 -3.06 12.46
N ARG A 270 17.63 -2.30 12.17
CA ARG A 270 16.55 -2.69 11.27
C ARG A 270 16.98 -2.52 9.81
N LEU A 271 16.34 -3.20 8.88
CA LEU A 271 16.68 -3.17 7.45
C LEU A 271 16.77 -1.74 6.90
N TYR A 272 15.80 -0.87 7.20
CA TYR A 272 15.84 0.50 6.72
C TYR A 272 17.09 1.26 7.17
N GLN A 273 17.65 0.98 8.36
CA GLN A 273 18.85 1.64 8.86
C GLN A 273 20.11 1.26 8.07
N HIS A 274 20.11 0.08 7.46
CA HIS A 274 21.18 -0.34 6.53
C HIS A 274 20.97 0.29 5.13
N LEU A 275 19.74 0.24 4.59
CA LEU A 275 19.48 0.74 3.24
C LEU A 275 19.61 2.26 3.12
N PHE A 276 19.23 3.01 4.15
CA PHE A 276 19.35 4.49 4.17
C PHE A 276 20.82 4.97 4.27
N THR A 277 21.79 4.09 4.50
CA THR A 277 23.21 4.47 4.43
C THR A 277 23.79 4.36 3.02
N LEU A 278 23.04 3.80 2.08
CA LEU A 278 23.48 3.63 0.70
C LEU A 278 23.30 4.94 -0.09
N ASP A 279 24.14 5.10 -1.09
CA ASP A 279 24.04 6.15 -2.10
C ASP A 279 23.87 5.54 -3.51
N ASN A 280 23.75 6.38 -4.53
CA ASN A 280 23.57 5.95 -5.91
C ASN A 280 24.74 5.11 -6.48
N LYS A 281 25.89 5.04 -5.80
CA LYS A 281 27.06 4.22 -6.20
C LYS A 281 26.90 2.77 -5.78
N ALA A 282 26.01 2.48 -4.80
CA ALA A 282 25.77 1.11 -4.38
C ALA A 282 25.26 0.26 -5.55
N SER A 283 25.85 -0.93 -5.69
CA SER A 283 25.42 -1.88 -6.73
C SER A 283 24.20 -2.69 -6.27
N ASN A 284 23.48 -3.27 -7.23
CA ASN A 284 22.42 -4.24 -6.96
C ASN A 284 22.92 -5.40 -6.07
N LYS A 285 24.18 -5.84 -6.26
CA LYS A 285 24.80 -6.89 -5.45
C LYS A 285 24.93 -6.48 -3.98
N ASP A 286 25.32 -5.24 -3.70
CA ASP A 286 25.47 -4.73 -2.33
C ASP A 286 24.08 -4.64 -1.65
N ILE A 287 23.08 -4.14 -2.37
CA ILE A 287 21.70 -4.07 -1.89
C ILE A 287 21.16 -5.47 -1.60
N ARG A 288 21.33 -6.41 -2.54
CA ARG A 288 20.90 -7.80 -2.38
C ARG A 288 21.58 -8.46 -1.18
N ALA A 289 22.87 -8.21 -0.97
CA ALA A 289 23.62 -8.74 0.17
C ALA A 289 23.06 -8.24 1.52
N ILE A 290 22.59 -6.99 1.57
CA ILE A 290 21.92 -6.43 2.76
C ILE A 290 20.57 -7.12 2.96
N ILE A 291 19.73 -7.18 1.94
CA ILE A 291 18.39 -7.80 2.03
C ILE A 291 18.51 -9.27 2.46
N ASN A 292 19.43 -10.02 1.86
CA ASN A 292 19.63 -11.44 2.17
C ASN A 292 20.04 -11.70 3.63
N LYS A 293 20.71 -10.76 4.32
CA LYS A 293 20.99 -10.90 5.76
C LYS A 293 19.72 -10.92 6.61
N PHE A 294 18.67 -10.25 6.14
CA PHE A 294 17.37 -10.16 6.82
C PHE A 294 16.40 -11.28 6.44
N LEU A 295 16.59 -11.93 5.30
CA LEU A 295 15.82 -13.13 4.95
C LEU A 295 16.15 -14.29 5.89
N ASN A 296 15.10 -15.06 6.30
CA ASN A 296 15.22 -16.27 7.13
C ASN A 296 15.13 -17.52 6.27
#